data_6ec3cb6ccf4488d3feeb96262c8ea349
#
_entry.id   6ec3cb6ccf4488d3feeb96262c8ea349
#
_cell.length_a   1.000
_cell.length_b   1.000
_cell.length_c   1.000
_cell.angle_alpha   90.00
_cell.angle_beta   90.00
_cell.angle_gamma   90.00
#
_symmetry.space_group_name_H-M   'P 1'
#
loop_
_entity.id
_entity.type
_entity.pdbx_description
1 polymer ?
#
loop_
_entity_poly.entity_id
_entity_poly.type
_entity_poly.pdbx_seq_one_letter_code
_entity_poly.pdbx_strand_id
1 'polypeptide(L)'
;MYEDYLENELFLYFSLQDFQLSSNRLSILYFYSMSLNPEQIISRKIIHVDMDAFYASVEQMDNPELRGKPVAVGGSKERGVVAAASYEAREFGVRSAMPSVVAARRCPELIFVKGNFERYKEISQQIRAIFYDYTDLVEPLSLDEAYLDVTENKKNNPSASLIAKEIRKRIKDEVGLNASAGISINKFTAKIASDINKPNGQKTIPPDEVIPFLEKLAIEKFYGVGKVTAEKMKMHGIFTGKQLKQFSLEYLKQYFGKAGAHFYTIVRGVQNSEVRPDRVRKSVGAERTFSKDLSTEEFMLEQLSNISEELERRLLKNKLKGRTVTVKLKFNDFTQQTRSKTIENFIQKKDDFFPIVKDLLLQEKPGKSVRLLGVSMTNLDVNEQKKSVSVQLKFEF
;
A
#
# COMPACT_ATOMS: atom_id res chain seq x y z
N MET A 1 -4.02 32.57 -38.85
CA MET A 1 -5.35 32.69 -38.19
C MET A 1 -5.36 32.27 -36.72
N TYR A 2 -4.29 31.70 -36.19
CA TYR A 2 -4.14 31.37 -34.76
C TYR A 2 -3.09 32.23 -34.05
N GLU A 3 -2.15 32.81 -34.80
CA GLU A 3 -1.13 33.72 -34.27
C GLU A 3 -1.67 35.17 -34.08
N ASP A 4 -2.64 35.58 -34.90
CA ASP A 4 -3.26 36.93 -34.78
C ASP A 4 -4.21 37.05 -33.58
N TYR A 5 -4.64 35.93 -32.97
CA TYR A 5 -5.47 35.98 -31.76
C TYR A 5 -4.67 36.19 -30.47
N LEU A 6 -3.42 35.72 -30.45
CA LEU A 6 -2.54 35.92 -29.30
C LEU A 6 -1.90 37.30 -29.18
N GLU A 7 -1.67 38.00 -30.33
CA GLU A 7 -1.12 39.37 -30.31
C GLU A 7 -2.16 40.38 -29.87
N ASN A 8 -3.43 40.22 -30.16
CA ASN A 8 -4.49 41.13 -29.74
C ASN A 8 -4.84 41.03 -28.24
N GLU A 9 -4.68 39.90 -27.60
CA GLU A 9 -4.85 39.78 -26.14
C GLU A 9 -3.66 40.35 -25.36
N LEU A 10 -2.45 40.26 -25.90
CA LEU A 10 -1.26 40.86 -25.29
C LEU A 10 -1.27 42.43 -25.38
N PHE A 11 -1.85 43.00 -26.40
CA PHE A 11 -1.94 44.46 -26.55
C PHE A 11 -2.95 45.10 -25.59
N LEU A 12 -4.01 44.41 -25.20
CA LEU A 12 -4.96 44.87 -24.18
C LEU A 12 -4.39 44.83 -22.76
N TYR A 13 -3.33 44.08 -22.53
CA TYR A 13 -2.68 43.98 -21.20
C TYR A 13 -1.63 45.07 -20.93
N PHE A 14 -1.10 45.73 -21.96
CA PHE A 14 -0.05 46.76 -21.81
C PHE A 14 -0.56 48.21 -21.77
N SER A 15 -1.87 48.45 -21.93
CA SER A 15 -2.44 49.81 -21.91
C SER A 15 -2.99 50.26 -20.55
N LEU A 16 -2.76 49.48 -19.48
CA LEU A 16 -3.16 49.81 -18.11
C LEU A 16 -1.95 50.08 -17.21
N GLN A 17 -1.05 50.92 -17.64
CA GLN A 17 -0.09 51.61 -16.75
C GLN A 17 -0.80 52.80 -16.11
N ASP A 18 -1.46 52.53 -14.95
CA ASP A 18 -1.68 53.46 -13.84
C ASP A 18 -2.68 52.84 -12.84
N PHE A 19 -2.21 51.85 -12.05
CA PHE A 19 -2.89 51.53 -10.81
C PHE A 19 -1.91 50.89 -9.80
N GLN A 20 -1.78 51.54 -8.65
CA GLN A 20 -1.02 51.01 -7.50
C GLN A 20 -1.45 49.60 -7.13
N LEU A 21 -0.56 48.65 -7.34
CA LEU A 21 -0.77 47.23 -7.01
C LEU A 21 -0.64 47.00 -5.50
N SER A 22 -1.74 46.75 -4.81
CA SER A 22 -1.74 46.25 -3.44
C SER A 22 -1.20 44.80 -3.39
N SER A 23 -0.61 44.40 -2.24
CA SER A 23 0.03 43.11 -2.00
C SER A 23 -0.84 41.86 -2.33
N ASN A 24 -2.16 42.02 -2.42
CA ASN A 24 -3.09 40.94 -2.77
C ASN A 24 -3.09 40.57 -4.27
N ARG A 25 -2.66 41.45 -5.17
CA ARG A 25 -2.62 41.15 -6.63
C ARG A 25 -1.38 40.38 -7.04
N LEU A 26 -0.27 40.54 -6.33
CA LEU A 26 0.92 39.67 -6.53
C LEU A 26 0.64 38.20 -6.19
N SER A 27 -0.17 37.96 -5.18
CA SER A 27 -0.61 36.60 -4.85
C SER A 27 -1.51 36.01 -5.94
N ILE A 28 -2.37 36.79 -6.57
CA ILE A 28 -3.26 36.35 -7.65
C ILE A 28 -2.47 36.10 -8.95
N LEU A 29 -1.48 36.91 -9.27
CA LEU A 29 -0.59 36.69 -10.42
C LEU A 29 0.35 35.49 -10.20
N TYR A 30 0.81 35.27 -8.97
CA TYR A 30 1.57 34.08 -8.62
C TYR A 30 0.69 32.82 -8.70
N PHE A 31 -0.57 32.89 -8.26
CA PHE A 31 -1.55 31.81 -8.43
C PHE A 31 -1.91 31.58 -9.91
N TYR A 32 -2.01 32.66 -10.73
CA TYR A 32 -2.31 32.53 -12.16
C TYR A 32 -1.12 31.98 -12.95
N SER A 33 0.12 32.36 -12.59
CA SER A 33 1.32 31.74 -13.19
C SER A 33 1.54 30.29 -12.82
N MET A 34 1.06 29.84 -11.63
CA MET A 34 1.01 28.43 -11.26
C MET A 34 -0.13 27.65 -11.96
N SER A 35 -1.17 28.37 -12.47
CA SER A 35 -2.26 27.73 -13.22
C SER A 35 -2.00 27.64 -14.72
N LEU A 36 -0.96 28.33 -15.24
CA LEU A 36 -0.58 28.31 -16.66
C LEU A 36 0.56 27.36 -17.01
N ASN A 37 1.09 26.60 -16.03
CA ASN A 37 1.77 25.35 -16.35
C ASN A 37 0.71 24.24 -16.33
N PRO A 38 0.21 23.73 -17.47
CA PRO A 38 -0.34 22.41 -17.47
C PRO A 38 0.82 21.53 -16.98
N GLU A 39 0.72 21.01 -15.75
CA GLU A 39 1.63 19.97 -15.28
C GLU A 39 1.71 18.98 -16.44
N GLN A 40 2.84 18.95 -17.13
CA GLN A 40 3.06 18.03 -18.22
C GLN A 40 2.79 16.67 -17.61
N ILE A 41 1.71 16.04 -18.02
CA ILE A 41 1.43 14.66 -17.64
C ILE A 41 2.63 13.88 -18.17
N ILE A 42 3.57 13.59 -17.29
CA ILE A 42 4.73 12.79 -17.64
C ILE A 42 4.17 11.44 -18.03
N SER A 43 4.12 11.19 -19.31
CA SER A 43 3.62 9.92 -19.86
C SER A 43 4.63 8.82 -19.57
N ARG A 44 4.59 8.30 -18.35
CA ARG A 44 5.38 7.12 -17.94
C ARG A 44 4.75 5.85 -18.45
N LYS A 45 5.54 4.80 -18.52
CA LYS A 45 5.09 3.44 -18.84
C LYS A 45 5.21 2.60 -17.59
N ILE A 46 4.15 2.56 -16.80
CA ILE A 46 4.11 1.83 -15.51
C ILE A 46 3.40 0.50 -15.70
N ILE A 47 4.05 -0.58 -15.28
CA ILE A 47 3.47 -1.91 -15.16
C ILE A 47 3.25 -2.19 -13.68
N HIS A 48 2.07 -2.65 -13.29
CA HIS A 48 1.81 -3.30 -12.01
C HIS A 48 1.66 -4.79 -12.26
N VAL A 49 2.53 -5.60 -11.66
CA VAL A 49 2.46 -7.07 -11.71
C VAL A 49 1.97 -7.58 -10.37
N ASP A 50 1.05 -8.52 -10.38
CA ASP A 50 0.41 -9.09 -9.19
C ASP A 50 0.20 -10.60 -9.40
N MET A 51 0.75 -11.42 -8.49
CA MET A 51 0.68 -12.87 -8.59
C MET A 51 -0.74 -13.37 -8.27
N ASP A 52 -1.24 -14.27 -9.08
CA ASP A 52 -2.59 -14.80 -8.94
C ASP A 52 -2.68 -15.76 -7.75
N ALA A 53 -3.47 -15.39 -6.72
CA ALA A 53 -3.69 -16.16 -5.50
C ALA A 53 -2.38 -16.68 -4.85
N PHE A 54 -1.35 -15.83 -4.77
CA PHE A 54 0.07 -16.15 -4.59
C PHE A 54 0.33 -17.30 -3.60
N TYR A 55 0.01 -17.14 -2.32
CA TYR A 55 0.34 -18.16 -1.32
C TYR A 55 -0.38 -19.49 -1.61
N ALA A 56 -1.64 -19.45 -2.01
CA ALA A 56 -2.40 -20.67 -2.33
C ALA A 56 -1.84 -21.35 -3.60
N SER A 57 -1.41 -20.57 -4.59
CA SER A 57 -0.80 -21.08 -5.81
C SER A 57 0.57 -21.73 -5.55
N VAL A 58 1.37 -21.17 -4.62
CA VAL A 58 2.64 -21.79 -4.18
C VAL A 58 2.37 -23.11 -3.48
N GLU A 59 1.39 -23.18 -2.58
CA GLU A 59 1.03 -24.44 -1.91
C GLU A 59 0.53 -25.50 -2.91
N GLN A 60 -0.29 -25.12 -3.89
CA GLN A 60 -0.74 -26.03 -4.96
C GLN A 60 0.38 -26.43 -5.93
N MET A 61 1.40 -25.60 -6.08
CA MET A 61 2.59 -25.93 -6.88
C MET A 61 3.48 -26.94 -6.19
N ASP A 62 3.79 -26.69 -4.90
CA ASP A 62 4.67 -27.54 -4.09
C ASP A 62 3.99 -28.87 -3.68
N ASN A 63 2.63 -28.89 -3.55
CA ASN A 63 1.84 -30.05 -3.18
C ASN A 63 0.82 -30.39 -4.29
N PRO A 64 1.17 -31.27 -5.24
CA PRO A 64 0.30 -31.60 -6.38
C PRO A 64 -1.10 -32.11 -6.00
N GLU A 65 -1.23 -32.71 -4.83
CA GLU A 65 -2.51 -33.19 -4.29
C GLU A 65 -3.51 -32.09 -3.94
N LEU A 66 -3.05 -30.84 -3.82
CA LEU A 66 -3.89 -29.67 -3.58
C LEU A 66 -4.40 -29.03 -4.89
N ARG A 67 -3.88 -29.45 -6.04
CA ARG A 67 -4.26 -28.85 -7.34
C ARG A 67 -5.73 -29.14 -7.65
N GLY A 68 -6.42 -28.11 -8.13
CA GLY A 68 -7.84 -28.17 -8.44
C GLY A 68 -8.77 -28.25 -7.23
N LYS A 69 -8.23 -28.18 -6.01
CA LYS A 69 -9.03 -28.19 -4.77
C LYS A 69 -9.15 -26.80 -4.16
N PRO A 70 -10.24 -26.51 -3.43
CA PRO A 70 -10.39 -25.26 -2.70
C PRO A 70 -9.40 -25.22 -1.52
N VAL A 71 -8.40 -24.33 -1.62
CA VAL A 71 -7.33 -24.15 -0.63
C VAL A 71 -7.39 -22.76 -0.04
N ALA A 72 -7.22 -22.65 1.28
CA ALA A 72 -7.01 -21.40 1.99
C ALA A 72 -5.72 -21.47 2.81
N VAL A 73 -4.80 -20.56 2.55
CA VAL A 73 -3.62 -20.36 3.39
C VAL A 73 -4.00 -19.42 4.52
N GLY A 74 -3.76 -19.79 5.77
CA GLY A 74 -4.12 -18.93 6.89
C GLY A 74 -4.02 -19.57 8.27
N GLY A 75 -4.56 -18.86 9.25
CA GLY A 75 -4.57 -19.29 10.63
C GLY A 75 -5.63 -20.36 10.94
N SER A 76 -5.66 -20.77 12.22
CA SER A 76 -6.57 -21.80 12.74
C SER A 76 -8.05 -21.52 12.43
N LYS A 77 -8.85 -22.61 12.37
CA LYS A 77 -10.30 -22.50 12.09
C LYS A 77 -11.06 -21.59 13.07
N GLU A 78 -10.60 -21.44 14.31
CA GLU A 78 -11.35 -20.71 15.36
C GLU A 78 -11.21 -19.19 15.27
N ARG A 79 -9.99 -18.65 15.27
CA ARG A 79 -9.70 -17.21 15.28
C ARG A 79 -8.79 -16.76 14.13
N GLY A 80 -8.51 -17.68 13.20
CA GLY A 80 -7.69 -17.40 12.05
C GLY A 80 -8.40 -16.53 11.02
N VAL A 81 -7.57 -16.02 10.11
CA VAL A 81 -7.99 -15.25 8.95
C VAL A 81 -7.34 -15.87 7.71
N VAL A 82 -8.09 -15.94 6.63
CA VAL A 82 -7.58 -16.37 5.32
C VAL A 82 -6.56 -15.33 4.83
N ALA A 83 -5.30 -15.73 4.67
CA ALA A 83 -4.25 -14.89 4.07
C ALA A 83 -4.36 -14.89 2.54
N ALA A 84 -4.57 -16.07 1.93
CA ALA A 84 -4.84 -16.21 0.50
C ALA A 84 -5.80 -17.37 0.26
N ALA A 85 -6.67 -17.24 -0.76
CA ALA A 85 -7.60 -18.27 -1.19
C ALA A 85 -7.32 -18.63 -2.65
N SER A 86 -7.29 -19.94 -2.97
CA SER A 86 -7.18 -20.45 -4.34
C SER A 86 -8.38 -20.02 -5.18
N TYR A 87 -8.27 -20.09 -6.50
CA TYR A 87 -9.40 -19.71 -7.36
C TYR A 87 -10.58 -20.64 -7.16
N GLU A 88 -10.37 -21.92 -6.93
CA GLU A 88 -11.41 -22.89 -6.60
C GLU A 88 -12.14 -22.49 -5.30
N ALA A 89 -11.41 -22.06 -4.28
CA ALA A 89 -12.03 -21.55 -3.04
C ALA A 89 -12.80 -20.24 -3.25
N ARG A 90 -12.35 -19.40 -4.20
CA ARG A 90 -13.03 -18.14 -4.55
C ARG A 90 -14.38 -18.35 -5.23
N GLU A 91 -14.63 -19.48 -5.89
CA GLU A 91 -15.92 -19.85 -6.46
C GLU A 91 -16.99 -19.97 -5.37
N PHE A 92 -16.62 -20.44 -4.18
CA PHE A 92 -17.48 -20.48 -2.99
C PHE A 92 -17.55 -19.15 -2.24
N GLY A 93 -16.99 -18.07 -2.81
CA GLY A 93 -16.96 -16.75 -2.19
C GLY A 93 -15.95 -16.61 -1.04
N VAL A 94 -15.00 -17.54 -0.89
CA VAL A 94 -13.88 -17.37 0.06
C VAL A 94 -12.90 -16.33 -0.47
N ARG A 95 -12.45 -15.40 0.41
CA ARG A 95 -11.56 -14.30 0.04
C ARG A 95 -10.52 -14.06 1.14
N SER A 96 -9.41 -13.42 0.78
CA SER A 96 -8.43 -12.90 1.74
C SER A 96 -9.10 -11.97 2.75
N ALA A 97 -8.56 -11.92 3.97
CA ALA A 97 -9.08 -11.21 5.13
C ALA A 97 -10.40 -11.77 5.71
N MET A 98 -10.99 -12.82 5.13
CA MET A 98 -12.18 -13.48 5.67
C MET A 98 -11.83 -14.27 6.93
N PRO A 99 -12.64 -14.23 8.02
CA PRO A 99 -12.47 -15.13 9.16
C PRO A 99 -12.53 -16.59 8.73
N SER A 100 -11.61 -17.43 9.23
CA SER A 100 -11.51 -18.85 8.84
C SER A 100 -12.81 -19.63 9.12
N VAL A 101 -13.52 -19.30 10.20
CA VAL A 101 -14.84 -19.87 10.51
C VAL A 101 -15.87 -19.60 9.42
N VAL A 102 -15.88 -18.37 8.89
CA VAL A 102 -16.80 -17.97 7.81
C VAL A 102 -16.41 -18.67 6.50
N ALA A 103 -15.10 -18.74 6.21
CA ALA A 103 -14.60 -19.43 5.03
C ALA A 103 -14.99 -20.93 5.04
N ALA A 104 -14.81 -21.62 6.18
CA ALA A 104 -15.20 -23.02 6.34
C ALA A 104 -16.71 -23.26 6.17
N ARG A 105 -17.55 -22.30 6.59
CA ARG A 105 -19.02 -22.39 6.39
C ARG A 105 -19.42 -22.21 4.92
N ARG A 106 -18.68 -21.35 4.17
CA ARG A 106 -18.95 -21.12 2.74
C ARG A 106 -18.48 -22.26 1.86
N CYS A 107 -17.39 -22.88 2.23
CA CYS A 107 -16.79 -24.00 1.50
C CYS A 107 -16.48 -25.12 2.50
N PRO A 108 -17.40 -26.10 2.71
CA PRO A 108 -17.19 -27.22 3.64
C PRO A 108 -15.95 -28.07 3.30
N GLU A 109 -15.62 -28.18 2.01
CA GLU A 109 -14.46 -28.93 1.50
C GLU A 109 -13.15 -28.13 1.55
N LEU A 110 -13.16 -26.91 2.12
CA LEU A 110 -12.00 -26.02 2.15
C LEU A 110 -10.84 -26.64 2.93
N ILE A 111 -9.71 -26.77 2.26
CA ILE A 111 -8.47 -27.26 2.84
C ILE A 111 -7.68 -26.06 3.40
N PHE A 112 -7.51 -26.03 4.72
CA PHE A 112 -6.68 -25.02 5.37
C PHE A 112 -5.23 -25.47 5.43
N VAL A 113 -4.33 -24.66 4.87
CA VAL A 113 -2.89 -24.88 4.86
C VAL A 113 -2.18 -23.82 5.70
N LYS A 114 -1.23 -24.24 6.53
CA LYS A 114 -0.38 -23.31 7.28
C LYS A 114 0.63 -22.69 6.33
N GLY A 115 0.68 -21.35 6.28
CA GLY A 115 1.58 -20.64 5.36
C GLY A 115 3.07 -20.87 5.64
N ASN A 116 3.83 -21.11 4.56
CA ASN A 116 5.29 -21.24 4.56
C ASN A 116 5.93 -19.91 4.05
N PHE A 117 6.06 -18.93 4.95
CA PHE A 117 6.55 -17.60 4.56
C PHE A 117 8.01 -17.57 4.07
N GLU A 118 8.85 -18.52 4.48
CA GLU A 118 10.22 -18.59 3.94
C GLU A 118 10.17 -19.02 2.46
N ARG A 119 9.36 -20.02 2.14
CA ARG A 119 9.14 -20.46 0.75
C ARG A 119 8.54 -19.34 -0.12
N TYR A 120 7.56 -18.58 0.40
CA TYR A 120 6.98 -17.47 -0.34
C TYR A 120 7.99 -16.35 -0.63
N LYS A 121 8.95 -16.11 0.28
CA LYS A 121 10.04 -15.15 0.04
C LYS A 121 11.01 -15.64 -1.03
N GLU A 122 11.35 -16.92 -1.04
CA GLU A 122 12.21 -17.51 -2.08
C GLU A 122 11.59 -17.32 -3.46
N ILE A 123 10.31 -17.70 -3.62
CA ILE A 123 9.57 -17.51 -4.87
C ILE A 123 9.47 -16.03 -5.24
N SER A 124 9.17 -15.15 -4.28
CA SER A 124 9.15 -13.70 -4.50
C SER A 124 10.48 -13.16 -5.01
N GLN A 125 11.62 -13.70 -4.53
CA GLN A 125 12.95 -13.30 -5.00
C GLN A 125 13.19 -13.73 -6.45
N GLN A 126 12.78 -14.95 -6.83
CA GLN A 126 12.86 -15.43 -8.21
C GLN A 126 12.03 -14.55 -9.16
N ILE A 127 10.81 -14.21 -8.77
CA ILE A 127 9.94 -13.31 -9.55
C ILE A 127 10.58 -11.94 -9.71
N ARG A 128 11.14 -11.37 -8.64
CA ARG A 128 11.81 -10.06 -8.69
C ARG A 128 13.07 -10.07 -9.56
N ALA A 129 13.81 -11.18 -9.59
CA ALA A 129 14.95 -11.32 -10.50
C ALA A 129 14.51 -11.14 -11.97
N ILE A 130 13.36 -11.71 -12.35
CA ILE A 130 12.77 -11.51 -13.68
C ILE A 130 12.49 -10.02 -13.94
N PHE A 131 11.95 -9.28 -12.95
CA PHE A 131 11.65 -7.85 -13.12
C PHE A 131 12.91 -7.03 -13.37
N TYR A 132 14.00 -7.31 -12.66
CA TYR A 132 15.27 -6.61 -12.80
C TYR A 132 15.96 -6.82 -14.15
N ASP A 133 15.57 -7.83 -14.93
CA ASP A 133 16.03 -7.98 -16.32
C ASP A 133 15.47 -6.93 -17.28
N TYR A 134 14.41 -6.23 -16.86
CA TYR A 134 13.72 -5.20 -17.67
C TYR A 134 13.99 -3.77 -17.20
N THR A 135 14.09 -3.54 -15.88
CA THR A 135 14.30 -2.22 -15.30
C THR A 135 14.88 -2.32 -13.89
N ASP A 136 15.65 -1.31 -13.47
CA ASP A 136 16.06 -1.17 -12.07
C ASP A 136 15.00 -0.44 -11.22
N LEU A 137 14.03 0.22 -11.86
CA LEU A 137 12.94 0.91 -11.20
C LEU A 137 11.82 -0.08 -10.86
N VAL A 138 12.06 -0.90 -9.84
CA VAL A 138 11.11 -1.88 -9.29
C VAL A 138 10.74 -1.49 -7.86
N GLU A 139 9.46 -1.22 -7.59
CA GLU A 139 8.93 -0.91 -6.25
C GLU A 139 8.07 -2.07 -5.75
N PRO A 140 8.60 -2.96 -4.90
CA PRO A 140 7.81 -4.03 -4.29
C PRO A 140 6.82 -3.46 -3.28
N LEU A 141 5.54 -3.84 -3.39
CA LEU A 141 4.50 -3.50 -2.43
C LEU A 141 4.32 -4.58 -1.37
N SER A 142 4.47 -5.85 -1.78
CA SER A 142 4.34 -7.06 -0.96
C SER A 142 5.31 -8.14 -1.47
N LEU A 143 5.09 -9.41 -1.12
CA LEU A 143 5.83 -10.54 -1.68
C LEU A 143 5.36 -10.89 -3.11
N ASP A 144 4.14 -10.52 -3.47
CA ASP A 144 3.42 -10.95 -4.67
C ASP A 144 3.16 -9.83 -5.67
N GLU A 145 3.42 -8.58 -5.34
CA GLU A 145 3.14 -7.46 -6.24
C GLU A 145 4.24 -6.40 -6.26
N ALA A 146 4.43 -5.80 -7.43
CA ALA A 146 5.37 -4.70 -7.62
C ALA A 146 4.92 -3.76 -8.74
N TYR A 147 5.34 -2.48 -8.63
CA TYR A 147 5.37 -1.56 -9.76
C TYR A 147 6.72 -1.61 -10.45
N LEU A 148 6.69 -1.54 -11.78
CA LEU A 148 7.86 -1.40 -12.64
C LEU A 148 7.67 -0.13 -13.47
N ASP A 149 8.67 0.74 -13.51
CA ASP A 149 8.74 1.81 -14.50
C ASP A 149 9.61 1.32 -15.65
N VAL A 150 9.00 1.14 -16.82
CA VAL A 150 9.65 0.67 -18.04
C VAL A 150 9.65 1.76 -19.13
N THR A 151 9.52 3.02 -18.73
CA THR A 151 9.61 4.17 -19.64
C THR A 151 10.93 4.13 -20.41
N GLU A 152 12.02 3.96 -19.66
CA GLU A 152 13.33 3.53 -20.15
C GLU A 152 13.58 2.11 -19.62
N ASN A 153 13.90 1.18 -20.49
CA ASN A 153 14.04 -0.22 -20.08
C ASN A 153 15.23 -0.90 -20.74
N LYS A 154 15.77 -1.92 -20.07
CA LYS A 154 16.99 -2.64 -20.47
C LYS A 154 16.87 -3.44 -21.76
N LYS A 155 15.65 -3.66 -22.26
CA LYS A 155 15.37 -4.40 -23.50
C LYS A 155 15.20 -3.49 -24.71
N ASN A 156 15.26 -2.17 -24.53
CA ASN A 156 14.97 -1.17 -25.56
C ASN A 156 13.61 -1.42 -26.26
N ASN A 157 12.67 -2.03 -25.56
CA ASN A 157 11.34 -2.33 -26.08
C ASN A 157 10.40 -1.14 -25.83
N PRO A 158 9.87 -0.48 -26.86
CA PRO A 158 8.99 0.68 -26.67
C PRO A 158 7.61 0.33 -26.11
N SER A 159 7.21 -0.95 -26.11
CA SER A 159 5.87 -1.42 -25.71
C SER A 159 5.87 -2.02 -24.31
N ALA A 160 5.37 -1.27 -23.31
CA ALA A 160 5.16 -1.78 -21.96
C ALA A 160 4.18 -2.98 -21.92
N SER A 161 3.22 -3.03 -22.85
CA SER A 161 2.29 -4.16 -22.95
C SER A 161 2.96 -5.45 -23.41
N LEU A 162 3.95 -5.38 -24.31
CA LEU A 162 4.73 -6.53 -24.72
C LEU A 162 5.69 -6.96 -23.60
N ILE A 163 6.33 -6.02 -22.91
CA ILE A 163 7.15 -6.30 -21.72
C ILE A 163 6.32 -7.03 -20.65
N ALA A 164 5.13 -6.53 -20.33
CA ALA A 164 4.25 -7.17 -19.35
C ALA A 164 3.84 -8.61 -19.77
N LYS A 165 3.59 -8.82 -21.05
CA LYS A 165 3.28 -10.16 -21.61
C LYS A 165 4.47 -11.10 -21.47
N GLU A 166 5.67 -10.62 -21.77
CA GLU A 166 6.90 -11.40 -21.64
C GLU A 166 7.23 -11.72 -20.19
N ILE A 167 7.14 -10.75 -19.27
CA ILE A 167 7.32 -10.97 -17.84
C ILE A 167 6.38 -12.05 -17.32
N ARG A 168 5.08 -11.97 -17.63
CA ARG A 168 4.08 -12.96 -17.22
C ARG A 168 4.38 -14.36 -17.79
N LYS A 169 4.81 -14.42 -19.05
CA LYS A 169 5.23 -15.68 -19.67
C LYS A 169 6.43 -16.27 -18.96
N ARG A 170 7.47 -15.48 -18.70
CA ARG A 170 8.68 -15.93 -17.98
C ARG A 170 8.35 -16.39 -16.56
N ILE A 171 7.50 -15.68 -15.82
CA ILE A 171 7.05 -16.12 -14.49
C ILE A 171 6.39 -17.51 -14.60
N LYS A 172 5.57 -17.74 -15.63
CA LYS A 172 4.94 -19.06 -15.84
C LYS A 172 5.96 -20.14 -16.17
N ASP A 173 6.88 -19.86 -17.07
CA ASP A 173 7.85 -20.83 -17.57
C ASP A 173 8.96 -21.13 -16.55
N GLU A 174 9.47 -20.12 -15.85
CA GLU A 174 10.62 -20.24 -14.94
C GLU A 174 10.22 -20.53 -13.49
N VAL A 175 9.05 -20.05 -13.05
CA VAL A 175 8.60 -20.18 -11.65
C VAL A 175 7.40 -21.11 -11.51
N GLY A 176 6.65 -21.38 -12.58
CA GLY A 176 5.48 -22.25 -12.61
C GLY A 176 4.18 -21.59 -12.14
N LEU A 177 4.18 -20.31 -11.82
CA LEU A 177 3.03 -19.56 -11.30
C LEU A 177 2.41 -18.64 -12.36
N ASN A 178 1.16 -18.23 -12.13
CA ASN A 178 0.50 -17.23 -12.96
C ASN A 178 0.58 -15.85 -12.31
N ALA A 179 0.72 -14.83 -13.15
CA ALA A 179 0.65 -13.42 -12.77
C ALA A 179 -0.32 -12.66 -13.67
N SER A 180 -0.93 -11.62 -13.13
CA SER A 180 -1.73 -10.64 -13.87
C SER A 180 -1.02 -9.30 -13.89
N ALA A 181 -1.22 -8.51 -14.96
CA ALA A 181 -0.54 -7.23 -15.11
C ALA A 181 -1.50 -6.11 -15.53
N GLY A 182 -1.28 -4.93 -14.98
CA GLY A 182 -1.93 -3.69 -15.41
C GLY A 182 -0.89 -2.71 -15.93
N ILE A 183 -1.17 -2.08 -17.06
CA ILE A 183 -0.26 -1.15 -17.73
C ILE A 183 -0.94 0.20 -17.89
N SER A 184 -0.30 1.29 -17.46
CA SER A 184 -0.81 2.64 -17.65
C SER A 184 0.29 3.69 -17.46
N ILE A 185 -0.10 4.97 -17.49
CA ILE A 185 0.81 6.11 -17.33
C ILE A 185 1.21 6.40 -15.87
N ASN A 186 0.53 5.81 -14.90
CA ASN A 186 0.80 6.01 -13.48
C ASN A 186 0.49 4.75 -12.65
N LYS A 187 1.02 4.72 -11.42
CA LYS A 187 0.88 3.58 -10.52
C LYS A 187 -0.57 3.27 -10.13
N PHE A 188 -1.39 4.30 -9.91
CA PHE A 188 -2.77 4.14 -9.49
C PHE A 188 -3.60 3.38 -10.54
N THR A 189 -3.56 3.87 -11.79
CA THR A 189 -4.32 3.26 -12.88
C THR A 189 -3.77 1.88 -13.24
N ALA A 190 -2.45 1.71 -13.25
CA ALA A 190 -1.82 0.41 -13.51
C ALA A 190 -2.26 -0.65 -12.47
N LYS A 191 -2.31 -0.28 -11.17
CA LYS A 191 -2.75 -1.22 -10.13
C LYS A 191 -4.22 -1.65 -10.30
N ILE A 192 -5.11 -0.72 -10.60
CA ILE A 192 -6.52 -1.06 -10.85
C ILE A 192 -6.64 -1.93 -12.10
N ALA A 193 -5.88 -1.61 -13.16
CA ALA A 193 -5.89 -2.36 -14.41
C ALA A 193 -5.47 -3.82 -14.22
N SER A 194 -4.53 -4.12 -13.30
CA SER A 194 -4.06 -5.49 -13.06
C SER A 194 -5.14 -6.42 -12.51
N ASP A 195 -6.20 -5.89 -11.89
CA ASP A 195 -7.29 -6.68 -11.32
C ASP A 195 -8.42 -7.02 -12.31
N ILE A 196 -8.46 -6.37 -13.50
CA ILE A 196 -9.59 -6.46 -14.42
C ILE A 196 -9.68 -7.84 -15.06
N ASN A 197 -8.56 -8.36 -15.54
CA ASN A 197 -8.50 -9.58 -16.33
C ASN A 197 -7.86 -10.76 -15.54
N LYS A 198 -7.95 -10.75 -14.20
CA LYS A 198 -7.50 -11.88 -13.36
C LYS A 198 -8.41 -13.10 -13.56
N PRO A 199 -7.86 -14.34 -13.51
CA PRO A 199 -6.45 -14.68 -13.43
C PRO A 199 -5.72 -14.71 -14.77
N ASN A 200 -4.38 -14.72 -14.73
CA ASN A 200 -3.48 -14.87 -15.87
C ASN A 200 -3.80 -13.92 -17.02
N GLY A 201 -4.16 -12.68 -16.70
CA GLY A 201 -4.56 -11.66 -17.65
C GLY A 201 -3.72 -10.41 -17.60
N GLN A 202 -3.91 -9.54 -18.58
CA GLN A 202 -3.39 -8.18 -18.52
C GLN A 202 -4.38 -7.18 -19.10
N LYS A 203 -4.32 -5.93 -18.62
CA LYS A 203 -5.10 -4.81 -19.14
C LYS A 203 -4.19 -3.61 -19.27
N THR A 204 -4.19 -3.02 -20.47
CA THR A 204 -3.56 -1.71 -20.74
C THR A 204 -4.64 -0.64 -20.73
N ILE A 205 -4.38 0.47 -20.04
CA ILE A 205 -5.17 1.70 -20.07
C ILE A 205 -4.26 2.79 -20.64
N PRO A 206 -4.38 3.11 -21.95
CA PRO A 206 -3.55 4.12 -22.59
C PRO A 206 -3.88 5.54 -22.08
N PRO A 207 -3.02 6.55 -22.34
CA PRO A 207 -3.16 7.90 -21.78
C PRO A 207 -4.53 8.54 -21.98
N ASP A 208 -5.07 8.44 -23.18
CA ASP A 208 -6.37 8.99 -23.59
C ASP A 208 -7.57 8.27 -22.94
N GLU A 209 -7.42 7.00 -22.56
CA GLU A 209 -8.45 6.22 -21.88
C GLU A 209 -8.45 6.38 -20.35
N VAL A 210 -7.40 6.97 -19.73
CA VAL A 210 -7.28 7.01 -18.26
C VAL A 210 -8.47 7.71 -17.60
N ILE A 211 -8.80 8.92 -18.06
CA ILE A 211 -9.91 9.69 -17.48
C ILE A 211 -11.26 9.01 -17.73
N PRO A 212 -11.62 8.61 -18.96
CA PRO A 212 -12.88 7.88 -19.23
C PRO A 212 -12.98 6.57 -18.41
N PHE A 213 -11.87 5.87 -18.20
CA PHE A 213 -11.83 4.66 -17.41
C PHE A 213 -12.12 4.96 -15.92
N LEU A 214 -11.43 5.95 -15.34
CA LEU A 214 -11.60 6.33 -13.94
C LEU A 214 -13.00 6.89 -13.66
N GLU A 215 -13.60 7.64 -14.59
CA GLU A 215 -14.96 8.16 -14.45
C GLU A 215 -16.02 7.06 -14.36
N LYS A 216 -15.85 5.97 -15.11
CA LYS A 216 -16.76 4.79 -15.10
C LYS A 216 -16.54 3.89 -13.88
N LEU A 217 -15.39 3.99 -13.22
CA LEU A 217 -15.02 3.09 -12.13
C LEU A 217 -15.88 3.34 -10.89
N ALA A 218 -16.42 2.26 -10.32
CA ALA A 218 -17.12 2.31 -9.04
C ALA A 218 -16.15 2.72 -7.91
N ILE A 219 -16.62 3.55 -6.97
CA ILE A 219 -15.74 4.18 -5.98
C ILE A 219 -15.05 3.18 -5.06
N GLU A 220 -15.68 2.07 -4.74
CA GLU A 220 -15.09 0.98 -3.95
C GLU A 220 -13.95 0.22 -4.66
N LYS A 221 -13.77 0.44 -5.96
CA LYS A 221 -12.67 -0.10 -6.77
C LYS A 221 -11.46 0.82 -6.81
N PHE A 222 -11.59 2.03 -6.30
CA PHE A 222 -10.46 2.95 -6.20
C PHE A 222 -9.44 2.43 -5.19
N TYR A 223 -8.21 2.24 -5.62
CA TYR A 223 -7.15 1.81 -4.71
C TYR A 223 -6.98 2.82 -3.57
N GLY A 224 -6.98 2.32 -2.34
CA GLY A 224 -6.95 3.17 -1.13
C GLY A 224 -8.33 3.56 -0.59
N VAL A 225 -9.42 3.27 -1.30
CA VAL A 225 -10.79 3.42 -0.80
C VAL A 225 -11.22 2.11 -0.14
N GLY A 226 -11.08 2.03 1.18
CA GLY A 226 -11.59 0.91 1.97
C GLY A 226 -13.12 1.02 2.21
N LYS A 227 -13.72 -0.04 2.75
CA LYS A 227 -15.17 -0.13 2.99
C LYS A 227 -15.75 1.11 3.70
N VAL A 228 -15.13 1.55 4.80
CA VAL A 228 -15.60 2.72 5.58
C VAL A 228 -15.56 4.01 4.74
N THR A 229 -14.48 4.21 3.97
CA THR A 229 -14.35 5.37 3.09
C THR A 229 -15.36 5.32 1.95
N ALA A 230 -15.59 4.14 1.35
CA ALA A 230 -16.58 3.95 0.30
C ALA A 230 -17.99 4.27 0.80
N GLU A 231 -18.39 3.74 1.97
CA GLU A 231 -19.68 4.04 2.58
C GLU A 231 -19.85 5.55 2.86
N LYS A 232 -18.80 6.19 3.41
CA LYS A 232 -18.80 7.65 3.61
C LYS A 232 -18.94 8.40 2.29
N MET A 233 -18.24 7.99 1.23
CA MET A 233 -18.37 8.61 -0.09
C MET A 233 -19.77 8.47 -0.66
N LYS A 234 -20.39 7.28 -0.52
CA LYS A 234 -21.76 7.04 -0.96
C LYS A 234 -22.79 7.92 -0.23
N MET A 235 -22.59 8.19 1.07
CA MET A 235 -23.43 9.15 1.82
C MET A 235 -23.33 10.58 1.26
N HIS A 236 -22.22 10.93 0.61
CA HIS A 236 -22.03 12.20 -0.10
C HIS A 236 -22.46 12.14 -1.58
N GLY A 237 -23.15 11.08 -2.03
CA GLY A 237 -23.59 10.90 -3.42
C GLY A 237 -22.47 10.50 -4.39
N ILE A 238 -21.33 10.03 -3.87
CA ILE A 238 -20.16 9.63 -4.67
C ILE A 238 -20.15 8.11 -4.82
N PHE A 239 -20.63 7.60 -5.95
CA PHE A 239 -20.68 6.16 -6.27
C PHE A 239 -19.64 5.78 -7.35
N THR A 240 -19.22 6.74 -8.17
CA THR A 240 -18.29 6.53 -9.28
C THR A 240 -17.25 7.64 -9.35
N GLY A 241 -16.18 7.40 -10.13
CA GLY A 241 -15.18 8.43 -10.39
C GLY A 241 -15.75 9.68 -11.05
N LYS A 242 -16.75 9.55 -11.94
CA LYS A 242 -17.44 10.69 -12.56
C LYS A 242 -18.05 11.62 -11.49
N GLN A 243 -18.72 11.06 -10.51
CA GLN A 243 -19.31 11.85 -9.42
C GLN A 243 -18.21 12.43 -8.52
N LEU A 244 -17.18 11.64 -8.18
CA LEU A 244 -16.04 12.14 -7.40
C LEU A 244 -15.38 13.36 -8.07
N LYS A 245 -15.23 13.35 -9.39
CA LYS A 245 -14.60 14.43 -10.17
C LYS A 245 -15.38 15.76 -10.11
N GLN A 246 -16.67 15.73 -9.82
CA GLN A 246 -17.51 16.94 -9.71
C GLN A 246 -17.27 17.75 -8.44
N PHE A 247 -16.66 17.16 -7.41
CA PHE A 247 -16.42 17.83 -6.14
C PHE A 247 -15.15 18.66 -6.16
N SER A 248 -15.19 19.82 -5.47
CA SER A 248 -14.03 20.69 -5.32
C SER A 248 -12.96 20.10 -4.40
N LEU A 249 -11.73 20.58 -4.51
CA LEU A 249 -10.62 20.17 -3.65
C LEU A 249 -10.92 20.50 -2.18
N GLU A 250 -11.51 21.67 -1.92
CA GLU A 250 -11.86 22.15 -0.57
C GLU A 250 -12.88 21.22 0.06
N TYR A 251 -13.95 20.86 -0.67
CA TYR A 251 -14.96 19.92 -0.20
C TYR A 251 -14.34 18.56 0.17
N LEU A 252 -13.54 17.99 -0.74
CA LEU A 252 -12.92 16.69 -0.49
C LEU A 252 -11.92 16.74 0.68
N LYS A 253 -11.16 17.84 0.84
CA LYS A 253 -10.29 18.02 2.00
C LYS A 253 -11.07 18.14 3.30
N GLN A 254 -12.18 18.87 3.31
CA GLN A 254 -13.03 19.04 4.48
C GLN A 254 -13.56 17.71 5.00
N TYR A 255 -14.08 16.86 4.12
CA TYR A 255 -14.74 15.62 4.52
C TYR A 255 -13.81 14.39 4.59
N PHE A 256 -12.73 14.36 3.82
CA PHE A 256 -11.83 13.21 3.70
C PHE A 256 -10.37 13.54 4.08
N GLY A 257 -10.08 14.75 4.53
CA GLY A 257 -8.74 15.18 4.97
C GLY A 257 -7.68 15.04 3.84
N LYS A 258 -6.49 14.56 4.20
CA LYS A 258 -5.39 14.33 3.25
C LYS A 258 -5.76 13.35 2.13
N ALA A 259 -6.60 12.35 2.44
CA ALA A 259 -7.07 11.39 1.44
C ALA A 259 -7.97 12.08 0.40
N GLY A 260 -8.76 13.09 0.80
CA GLY A 260 -9.59 13.88 -0.11
C GLY A 260 -8.77 14.61 -1.17
N ALA A 261 -7.64 15.22 -0.79
CA ALA A 261 -6.74 15.84 -1.74
C ALA A 261 -6.17 14.82 -2.74
N HIS A 262 -5.79 13.63 -2.24
CA HIS A 262 -5.33 12.55 -3.10
C HIS A 262 -6.43 12.08 -4.07
N PHE A 263 -7.66 11.88 -3.59
CA PHE A 263 -8.79 11.48 -4.45
C PHE A 263 -9.10 12.51 -5.53
N TYR A 264 -8.98 13.81 -5.20
CA TYR A 264 -9.16 14.89 -6.16
C TYR A 264 -8.19 14.81 -7.34
N THR A 265 -6.91 14.54 -7.07
CA THR A 265 -5.87 14.45 -8.12
C THR A 265 -5.99 13.17 -8.93
N ILE A 266 -6.12 12.01 -8.28
CA ILE A 266 -6.12 10.72 -8.98
C ILE A 266 -7.31 10.55 -9.92
N VAL A 267 -8.53 11.04 -9.56
CA VAL A 267 -9.71 10.94 -10.43
C VAL A 267 -9.57 11.80 -11.70
N ARG A 268 -8.66 12.76 -11.72
CA ARG A 268 -8.27 13.58 -12.87
C ARG A 268 -7.09 13.00 -13.65
N GLY A 269 -6.69 11.75 -13.33
CA GLY A 269 -5.58 11.06 -13.99
C GLY A 269 -4.19 11.52 -13.50
N VAL A 270 -4.12 12.44 -12.56
CA VAL A 270 -2.86 13.04 -12.09
C VAL A 270 -2.28 12.24 -10.92
N GLN A 271 -1.16 11.58 -11.16
CA GLN A 271 -0.33 10.96 -10.12
C GLN A 271 1.13 10.97 -10.55
N ASN A 272 1.90 11.90 -10.00
CA ASN A 272 3.31 12.11 -10.37
C ASN A 272 4.30 11.30 -9.50
N SER A 273 3.81 10.43 -8.60
CA SER A 273 4.69 9.64 -7.73
C SER A 273 5.50 8.63 -8.55
N GLU A 274 6.82 8.72 -8.41
CA GLU A 274 7.77 7.82 -9.06
C GLU A 274 7.72 6.40 -8.50
N VAL A 275 8.18 5.44 -9.27
CA VAL A 275 8.50 4.09 -8.80
C VAL A 275 9.80 4.17 -7.99
N ARG A 276 9.71 3.82 -6.70
CA ARG A 276 10.82 3.95 -5.73
C ARG A 276 11.30 2.58 -5.29
N PRO A 277 12.47 2.13 -5.77
CA PRO A 277 13.06 0.85 -5.39
C PRO A 277 13.38 0.78 -3.90
N ASP A 278 13.80 1.91 -3.32
CA ASP A 278 14.28 2.00 -1.95
C ASP A 278 13.18 2.34 -0.95
N ARG A 279 12.67 1.32 -0.28
CA ARG A 279 11.74 1.51 0.82
C ARG A 279 12.46 1.45 2.15
N VAL A 280 12.51 2.58 2.86
CA VAL A 280 13.02 2.62 4.24
C VAL A 280 11.96 2.06 5.19
N ARG A 281 12.34 1.05 5.96
CA ARG A 281 11.47 0.48 7.00
C ARG A 281 11.23 1.50 8.12
N LYS A 282 9.97 1.69 8.52
CA LYS A 282 9.58 2.66 9.55
C LYS A 282 9.36 2.02 10.92
N SER A 283 9.07 0.72 10.96
CA SER A 283 8.79 -0.02 12.20
C SER A 283 9.15 -1.49 12.07
N VAL A 284 9.39 -2.12 13.21
CA VAL A 284 9.45 -3.58 13.40
C VAL A 284 8.50 -3.93 14.52
N GLY A 285 7.67 -4.95 14.38
CA GLY A 285 6.74 -5.37 15.42
C GLY A 285 6.45 -6.86 15.38
N ALA A 286 5.95 -7.37 16.51
CA ALA A 286 5.41 -8.70 16.67
C ALA A 286 4.08 -8.61 17.41
N GLU A 287 3.08 -9.38 16.99
CA GLU A 287 1.78 -9.43 17.67
C GLU A 287 1.21 -10.86 17.61
N ARG A 288 0.39 -11.19 18.58
CA ARG A 288 -0.27 -12.49 18.68
C ARG A 288 -1.73 -12.34 19.07
N THR A 289 -2.62 -12.97 18.28
CA THR A 289 -4.03 -13.20 18.67
C THR A 289 -4.10 -14.53 19.43
N PHE A 290 -4.73 -14.52 20.61
CA PHE A 290 -4.84 -15.69 21.46
C PHE A 290 -6.10 -16.48 21.15
N SER A 291 -6.07 -17.81 21.36
CA SER A 291 -7.25 -18.68 21.21
C SER A 291 -8.34 -18.36 22.22
N LYS A 292 -7.95 -18.00 23.45
CA LYS A 292 -8.82 -17.49 24.51
C LYS A 292 -8.39 -16.09 24.90
N ASP A 293 -9.34 -15.25 25.29
CA ASP A 293 -9.03 -13.91 25.73
C ASP A 293 -8.30 -13.93 27.07
N LEU A 294 -7.33 -13.01 27.23
CA LEU A 294 -6.53 -12.87 28.43
C LEU A 294 -7.23 -11.94 29.42
N SER A 295 -7.29 -12.32 30.70
CA SER A 295 -7.98 -11.54 31.75
C SER A 295 -7.06 -11.17 32.92
N THR A 296 -5.88 -11.78 33.08
CA THR A 296 -4.94 -11.48 34.16
C THR A 296 -3.70 -10.76 33.67
N GLU A 297 -3.15 -9.86 34.48
CA GLU A 297 -1.95 -9.10 34.17
C GLU A 297 -0.71 -10.00 34.09
N GLU A 298 -0.58 -10.99 34.98
CA GLU A 298 0.53 -11.93 34.99
C GLU A 298 0.61 -12.70 33.67
N PHE A 299 -0.53 -13.19 33.17
CA PHE A 299 -0.57 -13.92 31.91
C PHE A 299 -0.32 -13.02 30.72
N MET A 300 -0.79 -11.75 30.76
CA MET A 300 -0.46 -10.76 29.73
C MET A 300 1.02 -10.45 29.69
N LEU A 301 1.68 -10.31 30.88
CA LEU A 301 3.13 -10.07 30.96
C LEU A 301 3.95 -11.23 30.43
N GLU A 302 3.55 -12.48 30.74
CA GLU A 302 4.17 -13.67 30.17
C GLU A 302 4.09 -13.68 28.63
N GLN A 303 2.90 -13.41 28.07
CA GLN A 303 2.73 -13.36 26.63
C GLN A 303 3.49 -12.19 25.98
N LEU A 304 3.55 -11.03 26.62
CA LEU A 304 4.37 -9.90 26.15
C LEU A 304 5.86 -10.22 26.18
N SER A 305 6.33 -11.02 27.15
CA SER A 305 7.71 -11.52 27.18
C SER A 305 8.03 -12.36 25.93
N ASN A 306 7.17 -13.31 25.59
CA ASN A 306 7.33 -14.15 24.41
C ASN A 306 7.25 -13.36 23.08
N ILE A 307 6.37 -12.35 23.02
CA ILE A 307 6.25 -11.43 21.86
C ILE A 307 7.50 -10.55 21.76
N SER A 308 8.07 -10.15 22.89
CA SER A 308 9.30 -9.34 22.94
C SER A 308 10.52 -10.11 22.45
N GLU A 309 10.63 -11.39 22.73
CA GLU A 309 11.67 -12.28 22.16
C GLU A 309 11.57 -12.33 20.63
N GLU A 310 10.35 -12.47 20.12
CA GLU A 310 10.13 -12.46 18.67
C GLU A 310 10.48 -11.08 18.06
N LEU A 311 10.17 -9.97 18.75
CA LEU A 311 10.55 -8.63 18.30
C LEU A 311 12.09 -8.47 18.28
N GLU A 312 12.79 -8.88 19.33
CA GLU A 312 14.26 -8.87 19.38
C GLU A 312 14.86 -9.65 18.22
N ARG A 313 14.40 -10.89 18.00
CA ARG A 313 14.84 -11.71 16.87
C ARG A 313 14.67 -11.02 15.52
N ARG A 314 13.55 -10.29 15.33
CA ARG A 314 13.29 -9.51 14.10
C ARG A 314 14.20 -8.29 13.99
N LEU A 315 14.47 -7.59 15.07
CA LEU A 315 15.38 -6.46 15.11
C LEU A 315 16.80 -6.89 14.78
N LEU A 316 17.30 -7.97 15.43
CA LEU A 316 18.62 -8.54 15.18
C LEU A 316 18.79 -9.03 13.73
N LYS A 317 17.82 -9.80 13.21
CA LYS A 317 17.84 -10.30 11.82
C LYS A 317 17.95 -9.17 10.80
N ASN A 318 17.31 -8.02 11.07
CA ASN A 318 17.32 -6.87 10.15
C ASN A 318 18.41 -5.84 10.49
N LYS A 319 19.23 -6.08 11.52
CA LYS A 319 20.28 -5.15 12.02
C LYS A 319 19.71 -3.75 12.34
N LEU A 320 18.54 -3.70 12.99
CA LEU A 320 17.81 -2.48 13.29
C LEU A 320 17.76 -2.25 14.81
N LYS A 321 17.88 -0.98 15.19
CA LYS A 321 17.60 -0.48 16.53
C LYS A 321 16.51 0.59 16.45
N GLY A 322 15.78 0.81 17.53
CA GLY A 322 14.78 1.86 17.58
C GLY A 322 14.71 2.49 18.96
N ARG A 323 13.99 3.59 19.08
CA ARG A 323 13.88 4.33 20.34
C ARG A 323 12.45 4.59 20.81
N THR A 324 11.44 4.17 20.05
CA THR A 324 10.03 4.26 20.50
C THR A 324 9.46 2.87 20.61
N VAL A 325 9.17 2.45 21.83
CA VAL A 325 8.49 1.18 22.15
C VAL A 325 6.99 1.44 22.22
N THR A 326 6.19 0.60 21.57
CA THR A 326 4.73 0.68 21.60
C THR A 326 4.14 -0.68 21.96
N VAL A 327 3.26 -0.69 22.96
CA VAL A 327 2.41 -1.83 23.31
C VAL A 327 1.03 -1.62 22.70
N LYS A 328 0.52 -2.66 22.05
CA LYS A 328 -0.81 -2.71 21.44
C LYS A 328 -1.66 -3.73 22.17
N LEU A 329 -2.83 -3.30 22.61
CA LEU A 329 -3.88 -4.16 23.16
C LEU A 329 -5.09 -4.11 22.22
N LYS A 330 -5.62 -5.26 21.85
CA LYS A 330 -6.91 -5.37 21.16
C LYS A 330 -7.84 -6.19 22.04
N PHE A 331 -9.00 -5.64 22.34
CA PHE A 331 -9.95 -6.24 23.24
C PHE A 331 -10.90 -7.21 22.54
N ASN A 332 -11.70 -7.94 23.30
CA ASN A 332 -12.67 -8.94 22.82
C ASN A 332 -13.75 -8.31 21.91
N ASP A 333 -14.09 -7.04 22.11
CA ASP A 333 -15.02 -6.26 21.28
C ASP A 333 -14.35 -5.61 20.04
N PHE A 334 -13.11 -5.98 19.75
CA PHE A 334 -12.27 -5.46 18.67
C PHE A 334 -11.86 -3.98 18.81
N THR A 335 -12.20 -3.29 19.89
CA THR A 335 -11.60 -1.99 20.18
C THR A 335 -10.11 -2.16 20.46
N GLN A 336 -9.33 -1.11 20.18
CA GLN A 336 -7.87 -1.17 20.26
C GLN A 336 -7.32 0.01 21.04
N GLN A 337 -6.32 -0.27 21.88
CA GLN A 337 -5.53 0.72 22.60
C GLN A 337 -4.06 0.53 22.26
N THR A 338 -3.32 1.64 22.11
CA THR A 338 -1.87 1.63 21.97
C THR A 338 -1.25 2.60 22.97
N ARG A 339 -0.14 2.20 23.59
CA ARG A 339 0.62 3.02 24.53
C ARG A 339 2.06 3.01 24.10
N SER A 340 2.74 4.15 24.12
CA SER A 340 4.10 4.25 23.61
C SER A 340 4.98 5.13 24.48
N LYS A 341 6.29 4.80 24.54
CA LYS A 341 7.32 5.57 25.21
C LYS A 341 8.52 5.72 24.27
N THR A 342 8.98 6.94 24.11
CA THR A 342 10.20 7.25 23.36
C THR A 342 11.32 7.51 24.37
N ILE A 343 12.49 6.94 24.10
CA ILE A 343 13.73 7.11 24.89
C ILE A 343 14.80 7.75 24.00
N GLU A 344 15.87 8.23 24.61
CA GLU A 344 16.96 8.91 23.89
C GLU A 344 17.82 7.94 23.09
N ASN A 345 18.17 6.80 23.68
CA ASN A 345 19.08 5.83 23.08
C ASN A 345 18.35 4.83 22.15
N PHE A 346 19.05 4.39 21.11
CA PHE A 346 18.59 3.28 20.27
C PHE A 346 18.85 1.95 20.95
N ILE A 347 17.79 1.18 21.15
CA ILE A 347 17.83 -0.14 21.79
C ILE A 347 17.37 -1.24 20.81
N GLN A 348 17.79 -2.47 21.08
CA GLN A 348 17.52 -3.63 20.23
C GLN A 348 17.21 -4.87 21.05
N LYS A 349 17.86 -5.04 22.21
CA LYS A 349 17.75 -6.23 23.05
C LYS A 349 16.48 -6.20 23.90
N LYS A 350 15.90 -7.36 24.13
CA LYS A 350 14.71 -7.52 24.99
C LYS A 350 14.94 -6.93 26.36
N ASP A 351 16.10 -7.19 26.97
CA ASP A 351 16.41 -6.70 28.31
C ASP A 351 16.37 -5.18 28.43
N ASP A 352 16.67 -4.45 27.34
CA ASP A 352 16.64 -2.99 27.32
C ASP A 352 15.19 -2.45 27.18
N PHE A 353 14.33 -3.10 26.40
CA PHE A 353 13.00 -2.57 26.12
C PHE A 353 11.86 -3.25 26.89
N PHE A 354 12.04 -4.45 27.42
CA PHE A 354 10.96 -5.16 28.11
C PHE A 354 10.53 -4.50 29.42
N PRO A 355 11.42 -3.84 30.24
CA PRO A 355 10.98 -3.00 31.34
C PRO A 355 9.98 -1.92 30.89
N ILE A 356 10.23 -1.28 29.74
CA ILE A 356 9.32 -0.27 29.16
C ILE A 356 7.98 -0.91 28.76
N VAL A 357 8.00 -2.12 28.18
CA VAL A 357 6.79 -2.87 27.82
C VAL A 357 5.93 -3.15 29.06
N LYS A 358 6.55 -3.55 30.18
CA LYS A 358 5.87 -3.76 31.47
C LYS A 358 5.23 -2.47 31.98
N ASP A 359 5.99 -1.38 32.03
CA ASP A 359 5.48 -0.08 32.45
C ASP A 359 4.26 0.35 31.60
N LEU A 360 4.35 0.20 30.28
CA LEU A 360 3.27 0.56 29.36
C LEU A 360 2.01 -0.31 29.54
N LEU A 361 2.15 -1.59 29.88
CA LEU A 361 0.99 -2.42 30.21
C LEU A 361 0.34 -1.97 31.50
N LEU A 362 1.16 -1.71 32.54
CA LEU A 362 0.70 -1.42 33.92
C LEU A 362 0.24 0.04 34.14
N GLN A 363 0.46 0.94 33.16
CA GLN A 363 -0.01 2.34 33.25
C GLN A 363 -1.50 2.44 33.57
N GLU A 364 -2.28 1.54 33.01
CA GLU A 364 -3.73 1.50 33.19
C GLU A 364 -4.20 0.06 33.08
N LYS A 365 -4.97 -0.40 34.05
CA LYS A 365 -5.53 -1.75 34.03
C LYS A 365 -6.49 -1.91 32.84
N PRO A 366 -6.31 -2.97 32.00
CA PRO A 366 -7.23 -3.26 30.92
C PRO A 366 -8.65 -3.47 31.48
N GLY A 367 -9.59 -2.61 31.07
CA GLY A 367 -10.99 -2.70 31.52
C GLY A 367 -11.79 -3.82 30.88
N LYS A 368 -11.19 -4.56 29.92
CA LYS A 368 -11.80 -5.62 29.13
C LYS A 368 -10.83 -6.74 28.89
N SER A 369 -11.34 -7.96 28.61
CA SER A 369 -10.48 -9.08 28.22
C SER A 369 -9.73 -8.81 26.93
N VAL A 370 -8.45 -9.18 26.91
CA VAL A 370 -7.52 -8.88 25.79
C VAL A 370 -7.44 -10.04 24.83
N ARG A 371 -7.83 -9.79 23.59
CA ARG A 371 -7.82 -10.76 22.48
C ARG A 371 -6.47 -10.86 21.78
N LEU A 372 -5.73 -9.74 21.67
CA LEU A 372 -4.45 -9.66 21.00
C LEU A 372 -3.52 -8.72 21.77
N LEU A 373 -2.27 -9.13 21.87
CA LEU A 373 -1.16 -8.28 22.32
C LEU A 373 -0.13 -8.12 21.20
N GLY A 374 0.49 -6.96 21.17
CA GLY A 374 1.59 -6.65 20.25
C GLY A 374 2.62 -5.73 20.87
N VAL A 375 3.87 -5.88 20.44
CA VAL A 375 4.97 -4.97 20.75
C VAL A 375 5.62 -4.53 19.45
N SER A 376 5.88 -3.25 19.31
CA SER A 376 6.56 -2.71 18.14
C SER A 376 7.58 -1.62 18.49
N MET A 377 8.58 -1.50 17.63
CA MET A 377 9.64 -0.52 17.69
C MET A 377 9.56 0.41 16.50
N THR A 378 9.56 1.72 16.74
CA THR A 378 9.59 2.77 15.71
C THR A 378 10.71 3.75 15.97
N ASN A 379 10.82 4.80 15.15
CA ASN A 379 11.98 5.70 15.17
C ASN A 379 13.29 4.90 15.09
N LEU A 380 13.40 4.14 13.97
CA LEU A 380 14.53 3.26 13.73
C LEU A 380 15.78 4.09 13.34
N ASP A 381 16.96 3.56 13.63
CA ASP A 381 18.29 4.16 13.39
C ASP A 381 18.55 4.46 11.89
N VAL A 382 17.99 3.69 10.98
CA VAL A 382 18.05 3.96 9.52
C VAL A 382 17.46 5.32 9.11
N ASN A 383 16.61 5.92 9.95
CA ASN A 383 16.01 7.22 9.64
C ASN A 383 16.95 8.40 9.98
N GLU A 384 17.94 8.23 10.86
CA GLU A 384 18.91 9.28 11.21
C GLU A 384 20.03 9.39 10.17
N GLN A 385 20.47 8.29 9.59
CA GLN A 385 21.46 8.30 8.51
C GLN A 385 21.01 9.13 7.30
N LYS A 386 19.71 9.24 7.05
CA LYS A 386 19.13 10.10 5.99
C LYS A 386 18.92 11.55 6.42
N LYS A 387 18.76 11.84 7.71
CA LYS A 387 18.61 13.23 8.21
C LYS A 387 19.94 14.00 8.26
N SER A 388 21.06 13.32 8.38
CA SER A 388 22.38 13.94 8.44
C SER A 388 22.87 14.56 7.11
N VAL A 389 22.10 14.41 6.04
CA VAL A 389 22.43 14.98 4.71
C VAL A 389 21.72 16.33 4.46
N SER A 390 20.76 16.73 5.27
CA SER A 390 20.12 18.06 5.17
C SER A 390 20.81 19.05 6.08
N VAL A 391 21.86 19.70 5.56
CA VAL A 391 22.49 20.85 6.22
C VAL A 391 21.60 22.07 5.94
N GLN A 392 20.95 22.57 6.98
CA GLN A 392 20.28 23.87 6.90
C GLN A 392 21.36 24.95 6.89
N LEU A 393 21.66 25.51 5.71
CA LEU A 393 22.51 26.69 5.60
C LEU A 393 21.78 27.86 6.27
N LYS A 394 22.33 28.39 7.35
CA LYS A 394 21.95 29.69 7.90
C LYS A 394 22.62 30.76 7.02
N PHE A 395 21.83 31.59 6.37
CA PHE A 395 22.34 32.84 5.81
C PHE A 395 22.42 33.84 6.96
N GLU A 396 23.61 34.34 7.27
CA GLU A 396 23.82 35.53 8.07
C GLU A 396 23.72 36.73 7.11
N PHE A 397 22.74 37.64 7.37
CA PHE A 397 22.61 38.91 6.66
C PHE A 397 23.35 39.99 7.43
#